data_4eb4460dffc08f3dcb69310111004cb4
#
_entry.id   4eb4460dffc08f3dcb69310111004cb4
#
_cell.length_a   1.000
_cell.length_b   1.000
_cell.length_c   1.000
_cell.angle_alpha   90.00
_cell.angle_beta   90.00
_cell.angle_gamma   90.00
#
_symmetry.space_group_name_H-M   'P 1'
#
loop_
_entity.id
_entity.type
_entity.pdbx_description
1 polymer ?
#
loop_
_entity_poly.entity_id
_entity_poly.type
_entity_poly.pdbx_seq_one_letter_code
_entity_poly.pdbx_strand_id
1 'polypeptide(L)'
;DYKRLEPFILSLPIRFRRNEGVVIHRGRNELRRMEYEGETYVVKSFHQPNWINRVIYGVFRASKAKRSFLYADAFLKLGVGTPQPVGSMDQRSGLLFDKSYYVSRLSDCPYVYADLFTQKFECEEKVLREIGRVTAILHENGYAHKDYGRGNILFRPMPDGSAKIEIVDLNRMYIGHIGLRRGCRNFERLPATPQMHRYMAEEYAKVRGFNAEKCFQLMSYYRSRQSGKIDNLY
;
A
#
# COMPACT_ATOMS: atom_id res chain seq x y z
N ASP A 1 -20.60 -12.70 -4.11
CA ASP A 1 -19.28 -13.21 -4.52
C ASP A 1 -18.48 -13.88 -3.40
N TYR A 2 -18.66 -13.50 -2.11
CA TYR A 2 -17.88 -14.08 -1.00
C TYR A 2 -18.08 -15.60 -0.85
N LYS A 3 -19.30 -16.12 -1.00
CA LYS A 3 -19.57 -17.55 -0.86
C LYS A 3 -18.86 -18.40 -1.92
N ARG A 4 -18.69 -17.86 -3.13
CA ARG A 4 -17.99 -18.54 -4.22
C ARG A 4 -16.49 -18.69 -3.94
N LEU A 5 -15.87 -17.70 -3.31
CA LEU A 5 -14.43 -17.64 -3.04
C LEU A 5 -14.03 -18.23 -1.69
N GLU A 6 -14.99 -18.55 -0.83
CA GLU A 6 -14.72 -19.14 0.48
C GLU A 6 -13.91 -20.45 0.40
N PRO A 7 -14.24 -21.43 -0.48
CA PRO A 7 -13.43 -22.64 -0.62
C PRO A 7 -11.99 -22.36 -1.04
N PHE A 8 -11.78 -21.39 -1.93
CA PHE A 8 -10.44 -20.95 -2.32
C PHE A 8 -9.67 -20.38 -1.13
N ILE A 9 -10.27 -19.46 -0.38
CA ILE A 9 -9.63 -18.80 0.78
C ILE A 9 -9.30 -19.84 1.84
N LEU A 10 -10.20 -20.77 2.16
CA LEU A 10 -9.97 -21.82 3.14
C LEU A 10 -8.88 -22.81 2.71
N SER A 11 -8.66 -23.00 1.42
CA SER A 11 -7.60 -23.88 0.88
C SER A 11 -6.18 -23.27 0.92
N LEU A 12 -6.04 -21.97 1.16
CA LEU A 12 -4.75 -21.26 1.08
C LEU A 12 -3.62 -21.88 1.91
N PRO A 13 -3.83 -22.33 3.17
CA PRO A 13 -2.76 -22.98 3.93
C PRO A 13 -2.20 -24.23 3.24
N ILE A 14 -3.06 -25.00 2.61
CA ILE A 14 -2.67 -26.22 1.87
C ILE A 14 -1.95 -25.83 0.57
N ARG A 15 -2.48 -24.88 -0.20
CA ARG A 15 -1.88 -24.38 -1.44
C ARG A 15 -0.47 -23.82 -1.21
N PHE A 16 -0.27 -23.04 -0.15
CA PHE A 16 1.05 -22.52 0.21
C PHE A 16 2.03 -23.62 0.61
N ARG A 17 1.58 -24.67 1.33
CA ARG A 17 2.42 -25.84 1.65
C ARG A 17 2.82 -26.64 0.40
N ARG A 18 1.96 -26.72 -0.58
CA ARG A 18 2.21 -27.39 -1.87
C ARG A 18 2.97 -26.52 -2.87
N ASN A 19 3.36 -25.29 -2.47
CA ASN A 19 4.01 -24.31 -3.34
C ASN A 19 3.18 -23.95 -4.60
N GLU A 20 1.86 -24.01 -4.53
CA GLU A 20 0.98 -23.61 -5.63
C GLU A 20 1.04 -22.10 -5.90
N GLY A 21 0.85 -21.72 -7.17
CA GLY A 21 0.88 -20.34 -7.64
C GLY A 21 2.29 -19.82 -7.98
N VAL A 22 2.33 -18.69 -8.70
CA VAL A 22 3.57 -18.03 -9.12
C VAL A 22 4.02 -17.06 -8.03
N VAL A 23 5.24 -17.23 -7.54
CA VAL A 23 5.82 -16.32 -6.54
C VAL A 23 6.13 -14.97 -7.19
N ILE A 24 5.48 -13.89 -6.72
CA ILE A 24 5.76 -12.51 -7.13
C ILE A 24 6.88 -11.93 -6.26
N HIS A 25 6.83 -12.20 -4.97
CA HIS A 25 7.81 -11.71 -4.01
C HIS A 25 7.97 -12.69 -2.85
N ARG A 26 9.23 -12.93 -2.45
CA ARG A 26 9.56 -13.74 -1.29
C ARG A 26 10.53 -12.98 -0.40
N GLY A 27 10.09 -12.66 0.80
CA GLY A 27 10.87 -11.99 1.83
C GLY A 27 10.28 -12.30 3.19
N ARG A 28 10.14 -11.30 4.06
CA ARG A 28 9.46 -11.47 5.35
C ARG A 28 8.01 -11.93 5.22
N ASN A 29 7.34 -11.54 4.15
CA ASN A 29 6.03 -12.04 3.74
C ASN A 29 6.18 -12.62 2.34
N GLU A 30 5.29 -13.52 1.96
CA GLU A 30 5.28 -14.12 0.65
C GLU A 30 4.06 -13.67 -0.15
N LEU A 31 4.28 -13.26 -1.40
CA LEU A 31 3.26 -12.81 -2.34
C LEU A 31 3.21 -13.80 -3.49
N ARG A 32 2.03 -14.37 -3.76
CA ARG A 32 1.82 -15.28 -4.89
C ARG A 32 0.65 -14.82 -5.75
N ARG A 33 0.82 -15.00 -7.06
CA ARG A 33 -0.28 -14.95 -8.02
C ARG A 33 -0.87 -16.35 -8.13
N MET A 34 -2.18 -16.46 -7.95
CA MET A 34 -2.91 -17.72 -8.02
C MET A 34 -4.14 -17.56 -8.92
N GLU A 35 -4.48 -18.60 -9.64
CA GLU A 35 -5.68 -18.66 -10.45
C GLU A 35 -6.74 -19.50 -9.74
N TYR A 36 -7.98 -19.04 -9.81
CA TYR A 36 -9.14 -19.75 -9.31
C TYR A 36 -10.37 -19.37 -10.13
N GLU A 37 -11.07 -20.37 -10.66
CA GLU A 37 -12.28 -20.21 -11.51
C GLU A 37 -12.10 -19.20 -12.66
N GLY A 38 -10.94 -19.26 -13.33
CA GLY A 38 -10.63 -18.39 -14.48
C GLY A 38 -10.25 -16.96 -14.13
N GLU A 39 -10.18 -16.61 -12.85
CA GLU A 39 -9.75 -15.28 -12.39
C GLU A 39 -8.40 -15.34 -11.67
N THR A 40 -7.63 -14.25 -11.78
CA THR A 40 -6.31 -14.13 -11.16
C THR A 40 -6.39 -13.33 -9.86
N TYR A 41 -5.81 -13.90 -8.81
CA TYR A 41 -5.74 -13.30 -7.48
C TYR A 41 -4.30 -13.13 -7.02
N VAL A 42 -4.07 -12.13 -6.20
CA VAL A 42 -2.81 -11.95 -5.46
C VAL A 42 -3.06 -12.30 -4.01
N VAL A 43 -2.29 -13.27 -3.52
CA VAL A 43 -2.39 -13.75 -2.14
C VAL A 43 -1.12 -13.38 -1.38
N LYS A 44 -1.26 -12.58 -0.33
CA LYS A 44 -0.20 -12.22 0.59
C LYS A 44 -0.28 -13.06 1.85
N SER A 45 0.70 -13.95 2.04
CA SER A 45 0.90 -14.72 3.26
C SER A 45 1.79 -13.92 4.21
N PHE A 46 1.28 -13.58 5.37
CA PHE A 46 2.04 -12.89 6.40
C PHE A 46 2.77 -13.90 7.29
N HIS A 47 4.05 -13.62 7.52
CA HIS A 47 4.89 -14.45 8.38
C HIS A 47 4.32 -14.55 9.81
N GLN A 48 4.50 -15.73 10.40
CA GLN A 48 4.11 -16.01 11.78
C GLN A 48 4.79 -15.02 12.74
N PRO A 49 4.03 -14.38 13.65
CA PRO A 49 4.63 -13.50 14.66
C PRO A 49 5.46 -14.28 15.68
N ASN A 50 6.34 -13.59 16.41
CA ASN A 50 7.01 -14.16 17.58
C ASN A 50 5.97 -14.64 18.61
N TRP A 51 6.34 -15.63 19.43
CA TRP A 51 5.41 -16.33 20.33
C TRP A 51 4.60 -15.40 21.25
N ILE A 52 5.18 -14.31 21.78
CA ILE A 52 4.47 -13.30 22.59
C ILE A 52 3.36 -12.64 21.77
N ASN A 53 3.68 -12.27 20.54
CA ASN A 53 2.71 -11.64 19.62
C ASN A 53 1.64 -12.63 19.14
N ARG A 54 1.89 -13.94 19.15
CA ARG A 54 0.88 -14.97 18.80
C ARG A 54 -0.30 -14.95 19.76
N VAL A 55 -0.05 -14.73 21.04
CA VAL A 55 -1.09 -14.61 22.08
C VAL A 55 -1.84 -13.27 21.91
N ILE A 56 -1.10 -12.16 21.76
CA ILE A 56 -1.70 -10.81 21.61
C ILE A 56 -2.57 -10.70 20.36
N TYR A 57 -2.11 -11.20 19.22
CA TYR A 57 -2.91 -11.23 17.98
C TYR A 57 -4.05 -12.25 18.03
N GLY A 58 -3.93 -13.27 18.86
CA GLY A 58 -4.98 -14.26 19.07
C GLY A 58 -6.22 -13.67 19.72
N VAL A 59 -6.07 -12.68 20.60
CA VAL A 59 -7.15 -12.20 21.49
C VAL A 59 -7.49 -10.72 21.27
N PHE A 60 -6.49 -9.83 21.10
CA PHE A 60 -6.70 -8.39 21.25
C PHE A 60 -6.48 -7.54 19.99
N ARG A 61 -5.87 -8.06 18.94
CA ARG A 61 -5.52 -7.25 17.77
C ARG A 61 -5.85 -7.94 16.45
N ALA A 62 -6.50 -7.21 15.54
CA ALA A 62 -6.73 -7.69 14.18
C ALA A 62 -5.41 -8.08 13.48
N SER A 63 -5.42 -9.21 12.79
CA SER A 63 -4.27 -9.70 12.01
C SER A 63 -3.83 -8.70 10.94
N LYS A 64 -2.63 -8.88 10.38
CA LYS A 64 -2.18 -8.06 9.26
C LYS A 64 -3.07 -8.24 8.04
N ALA A 65 -3.55 -9.47 7.78
CA ALA A 65 -4.46 -9.77 6.67
C ALA A 65 -5.79 -9.06 6.84
N LYS A 66 -6.41 -9.18 8.02
CA LYS A 66 -7.67 -8.50 8.33
C LYS A 66 -7.55 -6.98 8.22
N ARG A 67 -6.44 -6.39 8.71
CA ARG A 67 -6.19 -4.95 8.56
C ARG A 67 -6.02 -4.54 7.11
N SER A 68 -5.27 -5.32 6.30
CA SER A 68 -5.14 -5.05 4.86
C SER A 68 -6.49 -5.03 4.17
N PHE A 69 -7.36 -5.99 4.48
CA PHE A 69 -8.72 -6.05 3.94
C PHE A 69 -9.55 -4.83 4.32
N LEU A 70 -9.60 -4.49 5.60
CA LEU A 70 -10.41 -3.37 6.11
C LEU A 70 -9.92 -2.02 5.55
N TYR A 71 -8.60 -1.81 5.45
CA TYR A 71 -8.07 -0.57 4.89
C TYR A 71 -8.25 -0.48 3.38
N ALA A 72 -8.16 -1.60 2.65
CA ALA A 72 -8.44 -1.61 1.23
C ALA A 72 -9.90 -1.25 0.94
N ASP A 73 -10.84 -1.82 1.69
CA ASP A 73 -12.26 -1.49 1.59
C ASP A 73 -12.52 0.01 1.92
N ALA A 74 -11.89 0.52 2.98
CA ALA A 74 -11.98 1.93 3.34
C ALA A 74 -11.42 2.85 2.24
N PHE A 75 -10.27 2.51 1.62
CA PHE A 75 -9.67 3.30 0.56
C PHE A 75 -10.57 3.38 -0.66
N LEU A 76 -11.14 2.25 -1.10
CA LEU A 76 -12.07 2.23 -2.23
C LEU A 76 -13.32 3.08 -1.96
N LYS A 77 -13.86 3.05 -0.73
CA LYS A 77 -14.99 3.91 -0.32
C LYS A 77 -14.65 5.40 -0.34
N LEU A 78 -13.38 5.76 -0.15
CA LEU A 78 -12.88 7.14 -0.26
C LEU A 78 -12.54 7.54 -1.70
N GLY A 79 -12.70 6.66 -2.67
CA GLY A 79 -12.29 6.89 -4.06
C GLY A 79 -10.77 6.87 -4.25
N VAL A 80 -10.03 6.25 -3.32
CA VAL A 80 -8.60 6.03 -3.45
C VAL A 80 -8.33 4.61 -3.95
N GLY A 81 -7.58 4.49 -5.05
CA GLY A 81 -7.28 3.22 -5.69
C GLY A 81 -6.43 2.29 -4.83
N THR A 82 -6.82 1.03 -4.82
CA THR A 82 -6.07 -0.13 -4.32
C THR A 82 -6.62 -1.37 -5.00
N PRO A 83 -5.85 -2.46 -5.16
CA PRO A 83 -6.39 -3.69 -5.71
C PRO A 83 -7.62 -4.15 -4.92
N GLN A 84 -8.68 -4.54 -5.65
CA GLN A 84 -9.96 -4.92 -5.05
C GLN A 84 -9.76 -6.01 -3.98
N PRO A 85 -10.09 -5.76 -2.70
CA PRO A 85 -10.00 -6.78 -1.66
C PRO A 85 -11.04 -7.87 -1.87
N VAL A 86 -10.63 -9.12 -1.71
CA VAL A 86 -11.48 -10.30 -1.88
C VAL A 86 -11.77 -10.95 -0.54
N GLY A 87 -10.75 -11.09 0.30
CA GLY A 87 -10.95 -11.69 1.61
C GLY A 87 -9.68 -11.73 2.44
N SER A 88 -9.85 -12.15 3.68
CA SER A 88 -8.74 -12.42 4.59
C SER A 88 -9.04 -13.64 5.43
N MET A 89 -8.00 -14.41 5.76
CA MET A 89 -8.11 -15.58 6.61
C MET A 89 -7.01 -15.59 7.66
N ASP A 90 -7.38 -15.94 8.88
CA ASP A 90 -6.46 -16.19 9.99
C ASP A 90 -6.39 -17.69 10.26
N GLN A 91 -5.19 -18.25 10.17
CA GLN A 91 -4.92 -19.62 10.57
C GLN A 91 -4.54 -19.64 12.04
N ARG A 92 -5.13 -20.57 12.80
CA ARG A 92 -4.88 -20.76 14.23
C ARG A 92 -4.59 -22.22 14.54
N SER A 93 -3.77 -22.47 15.57
CA SER A 93 -3.56 -23.78 16.20
C SER A 93 -4.06 -23.66 17.65
N GLY A 94 -5.30 -24.09 17.90
CA GLY A 94 -6.01 -23.80 19.13
C GLY A 94 -6.20 -22.29 19.33
N LEU A 95 -5.77 -21.76 20.49
CA LEU A 95 -5.83 -20.33 20.78
C LEU A 95 -4.67 -19.51 20.18
N LEU A 96 -3.65 -20.18 19.64
CA LEU A 96 -2.46 -19.51 19.13
C LEU A 96 -2.65 -19.10 17.66
N PHE A 97 -2.34 -17.84 17.36
CA PHE A 97 -2.31 -17.31 16.00
C PHE A 97 -1.07 -17.84 15.25
N ASP A 98 -1.26 -18.40 14.07
CA ASP A 98 -0.16 -18.91 13.22
C ASP A 98 0.17 -17.98 12.08
N LYS A 99 -0.66 -17.98 11.04
CA LYS A 99 -0.47 -17.21 9.82
C LYS A 99 -1.74 -16.46 9.47
N SER A 100 -1.61 -15.45 8.63
CA SER A 100 -2.77 -14.83 8.01
C SER A 100 -2.54 -14.63 6.52
N TYR A 101 -3.63 -14.70 5.76
CA TYR A 101 -3.64 -14.56 4.31
C TYR A 101 -4.59 -13.44 3.92
N TYR A 102 -4.11 -12.54 3.09
CA TYR A 102 -4.91 -11.49 2.46
C TYR A 102 -5.00 -11.76 0.97
N VAL A 103 -6.20 -11.70 0.42
CA VAL A 103 -6.48 -11.96 -0.99
C VAL A 103 -7.04 -10.68 -1.60
N SER A 104 -6.47 -10.27 -2.73
CA SER A 104 -7.00 -9.23 -3.59
C SER A 104 -7.04 -9.70 -5.05
N ARG A 105 -7.80 -9.01 -5.89
CA ARG A 105 -7.64 -9.15 -7.35
C ARG A 105 -6.24 -8.68 -7.75
N LEU A 106 -5.78 -9.15 -8.90
CA LEU A 106 -4.56 -8.61 -9.50
C LEU A 106 -4.78 -7.14 -9.86
N SER A 107 -3.80 -6.29 -9.53
CA SER A 107 -3.78 -4.90 -9.98
C SER A 107 -3.68 -4.83 -11.50
N ASP A 108 -4.37 -3.89 -12.10
CA ASP A 108 -4.24 -3.54 -13.50
C ASP A 108 -3.22 -2.39 -13.74
N CYS A 109 -2.56 -1.93 -12.69
CA CYS A 109 -1.48 -0.95 -12.74
C CYS A 109 -0.14 -1.67 -12.95
N PRO A 110 0.47 -1.58 -14.15
CA PRO A 110 1.66 -2.35 -14.49
C PRO A 110 2.96 -1.76 -13.93
N TYR A 111 2.95 -0.49 -13.52
CA TYR A 111 4.13 0.23 -13.08
C TYR A 111 4.09 0.55 -11.60
N VAL A 112 5.28 0.64 -10.97
CA VAL A 112 5.47 1.15 -9.62
C VAL A 112 6.11 2.53 -9.66
N TYR A 113 5.96 3.32 -8.60
CA TYR A 113 6.58 4.66 -8.51
C TYR A 113 8.09 4.64 -8.82
N ALA A 114 8.79 3.54 -8.46
CA ALA A 114 10.22 3.39 -8.78
C ALA A 114 10.53 3.47 -10.27
N ASP A 115 9.60 3.07 -11.13
CA ASP A 115 9.80 3.06 -12.59
C ASP A 115 9.91 4.47 -13.18
N LEU A 116 9.41 5.51 -12.47
CA LEU A 116 9.62 6.91 -12.87
C LEU A 116 11.11 7.32 -12.92
N PHE A 117 12.01 6.53 -12.31
CA PHE A 117 13.44 6.78 -12.30
C PHE A 117 14.21 5.94 -13.31
N THR A 118 13.59 4.95 -13.91
CA THR A 118 14.22 4.00 -14.85
C THR A 118 13.66 4.13 -16.26
N GLN A 119 12.50 4.73 -16.42
CA GLN A 119 11.80 4.91 -17.68
C GLN A 119 11.25 6.34 -17.78
N LYS A 120 11.01 6.80 -18.99
CA LYS A 120 10.41 8.10 -19.25
C LYS A 120 8.92 7.93 -19.52
N PHE A 121 8.09 8.71 -18.81
CA PHE A 121 6.64 8.72 -18.97
C PHE A 121 6.17 10.11 -19.35
N GLU A 122 5.42 10.24 -20.44
CA GLU A 122 4.82 11.53 -20.83
C GLU A 122 3.82 12.05 -19.80
N CYS A 123 3.20 11.14 -19.06
CA CYS A 123 2.23 11.46 -18.00
C CYS A 123 2.86 11.64 -16.62
N GLU A 124 4.19 11.75 -16.47
CA GLU A 124 4.87 11.82 -15.16
C GLU A 124 4.27 12.88 -14.24
N GLU A 125 4.07 14.09 -14.74
CA GLU A 125 3.42 15.16 -13.96
C GLU A 125 2.04 14.74 -13.46
N LYS A 126 1.21 14.11 -14.31
CA LYS A 126 -0.13 13.65 -13.95
C LYS A 126 -0.10 12.58 -12.87
N VAL A 127 0.83 11.63 -12.97
CA VAL A 127 1.08 10.60 -11.94
C VAL A 127 1.42 11.25 -10.60
N LEU A 128 2.34 12.21 -10.58
CA LEU A 128 2.79 12.87 -9.36
C LEU A 128 1.69 13.73 -8.72
N ARG A 129 0.94 14.48 -9.52
CA ARG A 129 -0.22 15.25 -9.07
C ARG A 129 -1.28 14.33 -8.47
N GLU A 130 -1.58 13.22 -9.13
CA GLU A 130 -2.57 12.26 -8.63
C GLU A 130 -2.11 11.59 -7.32
N ILE A 131 -0.80 11.27 -7.16
CA ILE A 131 -0.23 10.82 -5.88
C ILE A 131 -0.44 11.87 -4.79
N GLY A 132 -0.20 13.14 -5.08
CA GLY A 132 -0.47 14.25 -4.15
C GLY A 132 -1.94 14.29 -3.73
N ARG A 133 -2.85 14.20 -4.69
CA ARG A 133 -4.32 14.24 -4.50
C ARG A 133 -4.82 13.07 -3.64
N VAL A 134 -4.49 11.83 -4.02
CA VAL A 134 -4.98 10.65 -3.29
C VAL A 134 -4.41 10.59 -1.86
N THR A 135 -3.15 11.01 -1.68
CA THR A 135 -2.53 11.10 -0.35
C THR A 135 -3.25 12.14 0.51
N ALA A 136 -3.63 13.27 -0.08
CA ALA A 136 -4.38 14.30 0.62
C ALA A 136 -5.75 13.79 1.09
N ILE A 137 -6.49 13.08 0.23
CA ILE A 137 -7.78 12.46 0.58
C ILE A 137 -7.62 11.50 1.76
N LEU A 138 -6.59 10.63 1.72
CA LEU A 138 -6.32 9.72 2.83
C LEU A 138 -6.04 10.48 4.13
N HIS A 139 -5.24 11.53 4.08
CA HIS A 139 -4.88 12.31 5.25
C HIS A 139 -6.04 13.10 5.83
N GLU A 140 -6.96 13.64 4.98
CA GLU A 140 -8.22 14.25 5.43
C GLU A 140 -9.08 13.26 6.21
N ASN A 141 -9.09 12.00 5.78
CA ASN A 141 -9.84 10.93 6.42
C ASN A 141 -9.06 10.21 7.53
N GLY A 142 -7.94 10.78 7.97
CA GLY A 142 -7.17 10.28 9.11
C GLY A 142 -6.28 9.06 8.82
N TYR A 143 -6.03 8.70 7.57
CA TYR A 143 -5.19 7.56 7.19
C TYR A 143 -3.83 8.04 6.67
N ALA A 144 -2.70 7.63 7.31
CA ALA A 144 -1.37 7.79 6.75
C ALA A 144 -0.64 6.45 6.67
N HIS A 145 -0.10 6.16 5.49
CA HIS A 145 0.61 4.91 5.23
C HIS A 145 2.01 4.94 5.86
N LYS A 146 2.31 4.04 6.83
CA LYS A 146 3.58 4.05 7.57
C LYS A 146 4.79 3.61 6.72
N ASP A 147 4.55 2.89 5.66
CA ASP A 147 5.59 2.43 4.72
C ASP A 147 5.34 3.00 3.32
N TYR A 148 5.05 4.31 3.23
CA TYR A 148 4.73 5.02 1.99
C TYR A 148 5.99 5.19 1.13
N GLY A 149 6.38 4.12 0.42
CA GLY A 149 7.62 4.04 -0.33
C GLY A 149 7.40 3.69 -1.80
N ARG A 150 8.46 3.80 -2.57
CA ARG A 150 8.47 3.68 -4.04
C ARG A 150 7.92 2.37 -4.62
N GLY A 151 7.87 1.30 -3.83
CA GLY A 151 7.31 0.00 -4.25
C GLY A 151 5.85 -0.19 -3.85
N ASN A 152 5.25 0.75 -3.09
CA ASN A 152 3.91 0.63 -2.55
C ASN A 152 2.89 1.56 -3.24
N ILE A 153 3.30 2.26 -4.29
CA ILE A 153 2.46 3.07 -5.16
C ILE A 153 2.56 2.49 -6.56
N LEU A 154 1.46 1.96 -7.05
CA LEU A 154 1.32 1.48 -8.42
C LEU A 154 0.65 2.54 -9.26
N PHE A 155 0.95 2.57 -10.56
CA PHE A 155 0.27 3.47 -11.46
C PHE A 155 0.07 2.88 -12.86
N ARG A 156 -0.89 3.44 -13.57
CA ARG A 156 -1.15 3.19 -14.98
C ARG A 156 -1.46 4.51 -15.69
N PRO A 157 -0.73 4.84 -16.78
CA PRO A 157 -1.13 5.89 -17.70
C PRO A 157 -2.48 5.56 -18.32
N MET A 158 -3.37 6.55 -18.38
CA MET A 158 -4.70 6.39 -18.97
C MET A 158 -4.72 7.01 -20.37
N PRO A 159 -5.58 6.50 -21.29
CA PRO A 159 -5.67 7.01 -22.66
C PRO A 159 -6.05 8.50 -22.76
N ASP A 160 -6.73 9.05 -21.78
CA ASP A 160 -7.10 10.45 -21.68
C ASP A 160 -5.98 11.35 -21.15
N GLY A 161 -4.78 10.79 -20.97
CA GLY A 161 -3.62 11.48 -20.42
C GLY A 161 -3.63 11.64 -18.90
N SER A 162 -4.65 11.13 -18.19
CA SER A 162 -4.66 11.04 -16.73
C SER A 162 -3.83 9.86 -16.23
N ALA A 163 -3.78 9.67 -14.93
CA ALA A 163 -3.11 8.51 -14.33
C ALA A 163 -4.02 7.85 -13.28
N LYS A 164 -4.08 6.52 -13.31
CA LYS A 164 -4.66 5.72 -12.24
C LYS A 164 -3.58 5.42 -11.23
N ILE A 165 -3.88 5.61 -9.94
CA ILE A 165 -2.98 5.29 -8.83
C ILE A 165 -3.63 4.22 -7.96
N GLU A 166 -2.85 3.21 -7.57
CA GLU A 166 -3.23 2.23 -6.55
C GLU A 166 -2.17 2.17 -5.45
N ILE A 167 -2.61 2.17 -4.20
CA ILE A 167 -1.72 2.05 -3.02
C ILE A 167 -1.83 0.64 -2.48
N VAL A 168 -0.68 -0.01 -2.25
CA VAL A 168 -0.60 -1.40 -1.78
C VAL A 168 0.14 -1.50 -0.44
N ASP A 169 0.14 -2.71 0.16
CA ASP A 169 0.74 -3.03 1.46
C ASP A 169 0.13 -2.27 2.65
N LEU A 170 -1.19 -2.23 2.70
CA LEU A 170 -1.98 -1.41 3.63
C LEU A 170 -1.98 -1.92 5.09
N ASN A 171 -1.27 -2.97 5.44
CA ASN A 171 -1.31 -3.57 6.79
C ASN A 171 -0.75 -2.65 7.90
N ARG A 172 -0.06 -1.55 7.56
CA ARG A 172 0.58 -0.61 8.49
C ARG A 172 0.14 0.82 8.24
N MET A 173 -0.99 1.19 8.85
CA MET A 173 -1.50 2.55 8.79
C MET A 173 -1.33 3.27 10.13
N TYR A 174 -1.15 4.58 10.10
CA TYR A 174 -1.48 5.46 11.19
C TYR A 174 -2.94 5.88 11.03
N ILE A 175 -3.68 5.87 12.12
CA ILE A 175 -5.08 6.32 12.15
C ILE A 175 -5.18 7.47 13.16
N GLY A 176 -5.74 8.59 12.75
CA GLY A 176 -5.94 9.76 13.60
C GLY A 176 -5.68 11.07 12.85
N HIS A 177 -5.69 12.18 13.56
CA HIS A 177 -5.49 13.50 12.97
C HIS A 177 -4.11 13.63 12.30
N ILE A 178 -4.11 14.11 11.05
CA ILE A 178 -2.91 14.32 10.25
C ILE A 178 -2.82 15.80 9.87
N GLY A 179 -2.10 16.57 10.68
CA GLY A 179 -1.80 17.96 10.40
C GLY A 179 -0.71 18.12 9.33
N LEU A 180 -0.44 19.37 8.93
CA LEU A 180 0.48 19.73 7.85
C LEU A 180 1.85 19.04 7.93
N ARG A 181 2.53 19.14 9.08
CA ARG A 181 3.90 18.57 9.23
C ARG A 181 3.92 17.06 9.10
N ARG A 182 2.97 16.35 9.72
CA ARG A 182 2.88 14.89 9.64
C ARG A 182 2.51 14.45 8.22
N GLY A 183 1.59 15.16 7.58
CA GLY A 183 1.19 14.89 6.21
C GLY A 183 2.33 15.03 5.23
N CYS A 184 3.05 16.15 5.25
CA CYS A 184 4.22 16.35 4.38
C CYS A 184 5.35 15.35 4.67
N ARG A 185 5.55 14.97 5.94
CA ARG A 185 6.52 13.93 6.30
C ARG A 185 6.20 12.56 5.72
N ASN A 186 4.94 12.25 5.44
CA ASN A 186 4.57 10.95 4.87
C ASN A 186 5.24 10.69 3.51
N PHE A 187 5.62 11.75 2.78
CA PHE A 187 6.33 11.66 1.49
C PHE A 187 7.86 11.41 1.65
N GLU A 188 8.42 11.41 2.85
CA GLU A 188 9.87 11.33 3.10
C GLU A 188 10.56 10.11 2.46
N ARG A 189 9.83 9.01 2.25
CA ARG A 189 10.34 7.76 1.65
C ARG A 189 10.21 7.69 0.14
N LEU A 190 9.57 8.67 -0.49
CA LEU A 190 9.48 8.75 -1.94
C LEU A 190 10.69 9.54 -2.46
N PRO A 191 11.60 8.91 -3.22
CA PRO A 191 12.62 9.65 -3.95
C PRO A 191 11.93 10.64 -4.87
N ALA A 192 12.40 11.86 -4.92
CA ALA A 192 11.82 12.88 -5.79
C ALA A 192 12.84 13.98 -6.10
N THR A 193 12.82 14.49 -7.31
CA THR A 193 13.46 15.75 -7.67
C THR A 193 12.68 16.93 -7.06
N PRO A 194 13.24 18.12 -6.97
CA PRO A 194 12.49 19.30 -6.54
C PRO A 194 11.20 19.52 -7.35
N GLN A 195 11.23 19.28 -8.66
CA GLN A 195 10.07 19.43 -9.53
C GLN A 195 8.98 18.39 -9.22
N MET A 196 9.36 17.13 -9.00
CA MET A 196 8.43 16.07 -8.58
C MET A 196 7.75 16.41 -7.25
N HIS A 197 8.51 16.91 -6.27
CA HIS A 197 7.95 17.37 -4.99
C HIS A 197 6.97 18.52 -5.20
N ARG A 198 7.25 19.45 -6.11
CA ARG A 198 6.38 20.59 -6.41
C ARG A 198 5.03 20.12 -6.93
N TYR A 199 5.00 19.21 -7.90
CA TYR A 199 3.77 18.66 -8.43
C TYR A 199 2.92 17.97 -7.35
N MET A 200 3.54 17.13 -6.52
CA MET A 200 2.83 16.47 -5.42
C MET A 200 2.33 17.47 -4.37
N ALA A 201 3.13 18.48 -4.03
CA ALA A 201 2.80 19.47 -3.01
C ALA A 201 1.65 20.40 -3.42
N GLU A 202 1.60 20.80 -4.68
CA GLU A 202 0.54 21.65 -5.22
C GLU A 202 -0.83 20.98 -5.09
N GLU A 203 -0.98 19.73 -5.56
CA GLU A 203 -2.24 19.02 -5.47
C GLU A 203 -2.58 18.60 -4.03
N TYR A 204 -1.58 18.21 -3.24
CA TYR A 204 -1.76 17.93 -1.83
C TYR A 204 -2.30 19.14 -1.07
N ALA A 205 -1.69 20.31 -1.29
CA ALA A 205 -2.08 21.55 -0.65
C ALA A 205 -3.49 22.01 -1.07
N LYS A 206 -3.82 21.87 -2.35
CA LYS A 206 -5.13 22.22 -2.91
C LYS A 206 -6.26 21.45 -2.22
N VAL A 207 -6.13 20.12 -2.07
CA VAL A 207 -7.13 19.29 -1.40
C VAL A 207 -7.20 19.58 0.10
N ARG A 208 -6.04 19.85 0.75
CA ARG A 208 -5.94 20.05 2.20
C ARG A 208 -6.17 21.50 2.65
N GLY A 209 -6.38 22.44 1.74
CA GLY A 209 -6.48 23.87 2.06
C GLY A 209 -5.18 24.45 2.67
N PHE A 210 -4.01 23.91 2.31
CA PHE A 210 -2.71 24.36 2.81
C PHE A 210 -2.02 25.27 1.79
N ASN A 211 -0.98 25.99 2.24
CA ASN A 211 -0.12 26.72 1.34
C ASN A 211 0.83 25.76 0.60
N ALA A 212 0.82 25.79 -0.74
CA ALA A 212 1.55 24.86 -1.61
C ALA A 212 3.08 24.99 -1.42
N GLU A 213 3.60 26.21 -1.33
CA GLU A 213 5.04 26.45 -1.12
C GLU A 213 5.51 25.88 0.23
N LYS A 214 4.71 26.04 1.28
CA LYS A 214 5.00 25.45 2.59
C LYS A 214 4.97 23.93 2.57
N CYS A 215 4.04 23.32 1.83
CA CYS A 215 4.02 21.87 1.63
C CYS A 215 5.27 21.40 0.90
N PHE A 216 5.66 22.06 -0.20
CA PHE A 216 6.87 21.75 -0.96
C PHE A 216 8.13 21.84 -0.07
N GLN A 217 8.31 22.91 0.69
CA GLN A 217 9.46 23.09 1.59
C GLN A 217 9.52 21.97 2.64
N LEU A 218 8.39 21.61 3.25
CA LEU A 218 8.35 20.54 4.24
C LEU A 218 8.61 19.16 3.63
N MET A 219 8.05 18.84 2.47
CA MET A 219 8.31 17.56 1.79
C MET A 219 9.81 17.43 1.45
N SER A 220 10.40 18.46 0.86
CA SER A 220 11.83 18.50 0.51
C SER A 220 12.72 18.40 1.75
N TYR A 221 12.39 19.10 2.84
CA TYR A 221 13.10 19.03 4.11
C TYR A 221 13.08 17.63 4.71
N TYR A 222 11.91 16.98 4.78
CA TYR A 222 11.84 15.63 5.35
C TYR A 222 12.57 14.61 4.47
N ARG A 223 12.50 14.75 3.14
CA ARG A 223 13.22 13.90 2.21
C ARG A 223 14.73 14.02 2.37
N SER A 224 15.29 15.22 2.45
CA SER A 224 16.74 15.42 2.63
C SER A 224 17.27 14.78 3.92
N ARG A 225 16.50 14.87 5.01
CA ARG A 225 16.86 14.21 6.27
C ARG A 225 16.79 12.68 6.21
N GLN A 226 15.94 12.13 5.36
CA GLN A 226 15.85 10.67 5.15
C GLN A 226 17.00 10.17 4.28
N SER A 227 17.41 10.89 3.25
CA SER A 227 18.57 10.55 2.40
C SER A 227 19.86 10.50 3.23
N GLY A 228 20.15 11.51 4.05
CA GLY A 228 21.33 11.50 4.91
C GLY A 228 21.38 10.38 5.97
N LYS A 229 20.26 9.68 6.23
CA LYS A 229 20.26 8.47 7.07
C LYS A 229 20.61 7.20 6.29
N ILE A 230 20.33 7.19 5.01
CA ILE A 230 20.64 6.05 4.13
C ILE A 230 22.13 6.08 3.78
N ASP A 231 22.71 7.25 3.51
CA ASP A 231 24.13 7.41 3.19
C ASP A 231 25.07 7.07 4.36
N ASN A 232 24.56 7.06 5.59
CA ASN A 232 25.31 6.63 6.80
C ASN A 232 25.20 5.13 7.11
N LEU A 233 24.53 4.33 6.27
CA LEU A 233 24.34 2.87 6.42
C LEU A 233 25.14 2.05 5.39
N TYR A 234 25.91 2.70 4.55
CA TYR A 234 26.90 2.15 3.63
C TYR A 234 28.23 2.87 3.85
#